data_f809aa007a9553733156efb97daa000a
#
_entry.id   f809aa007a9553733156efb97daa000a
#
_cell.length_a   1.000
_cell.length_b   1.000
_cell.length_c   1.000
_cell.angle_alpha   90.00
_cell.angle_beta   90.00
_cell.angle_gamma   90.00
#
_symmetry.space_group_name_H-M   'P 1'
#
loop_
_entity.id
_entity.type
_entity.pdbx_description
1 polymer ?
#
loop_
_entity_poly.entity_id
_entity_poly.type
_entity_poly.pdbx_seq_one_letter_code
_entity_poly.pdbx_strand_id
1 'polypeptide(L)'
;MTRQFFRNAGLAAGMRVLDIGSGAGDVAFLAAELVGAAGEVVGTDRSETALTSARRRAMERSLSNVSFRDGDPTMLTFDRPFDAVVGRYVLMFSPDPAAMLRGIARHLRPGGTVVFHEADWRGARSFPPAPTYDLCCDWIVKTFRKVGTSTQMGLSLHSAFLSAGLNAPTMGLQALVGGGSNSLSGLDLIADLAVP
;
A
#
# COMPACT_ATOMS: atom_id res chain seq x y z
N MET A 1 -11.89 -3.86 -1.84
CA MET A 1 -11.11 -3.94 -0.59
C MET A 1 -10.44 -2.60 -0.27
N THR A 2 -9.32 -2.19 -0.85
CA THR A 2 -8.58 -0.95 -0.53
C THR A 2 -9.46 0.31 -0.55
N ARG A 3 -10.33 0.48 -1.55
CA ARG A 3 -11.29 1.59 -1.63
C ARG A 3 -12.16 1.73 -0.37
N GLN A 4 -12.63 0.60 0.18
CA GLN A 4 -13.46 0.61 1.38
C GLN A 4 -12.65 1.01 2.62
N PHE A 5 -11.40 0.55 2.73
CA PHE A 5 -10.53 1.00 3.82
C PHE A 5 -10.30 2.51 3.77
N PHE A 6 -10.03 3.06 2.60
CA PHE A 6 -9.83 4.51 2.44
C PHE A 6 -11.08 5.32 2.82
N ARG A 7 -12.26 4.88 2.37
CA ARG A 7 -13.52 5.53 2.75
C ARG A 7 -13.78 5.45 4.26
N ASN A 8 -13.57 4.28 4.85
CA ASN A 8 -13.75 4.09 6.30
C ASN A 8 -12.77 4.93 7.13
N ALA A 9 -11.59 5.21 6.59
CA ALA A 9 -10.59 6.08 7.20
C ALA A 9 -10.85 7.58 6.97
N GLY A 10 -11.93 7.93 6.25
CA GLY A 10 -12.35 9.31 6.06
C GLY A 10 -11.73 10.02 4.86
N LEU A 11 -11.13 9.30 3.88
CA LEU A 11 -10.72 9.94 2.63
C LEU A 11 -11.95 10.50 1.91
N ALA A 12 -11.94 11.79 1.63
CA ALA A 12 -13.08 12.53 1.10
C ALA A 12 -12.67 13.49 -0.03
N ALA A 13 -13.68 13.99 -0.74
CA ALA A 13 -13.50 14.96 -1.82
C ALA A 13 -12.75 16.22 -1.35
N GLY A 14 -11.85 16.72 -2.19
CA GLY A 14 -11.03 17.90 -1.94
C GLY A 14 -9.77 17.67 -1.12
N MET A 15 -9.55 16.47 -0.58
CA MET A 15 -8.35 16.17 0.20
C MET A 15 -7.08 16.13 -0.66
N ARG A 16 -5.95 16.52 -0.05
CA ARG A 16 -4.60 16.32 -0.56
C ARG A 16 -4.01 15.06 0.07
N VAL A 17 -3.66 14.08 -0.76
CA VAL A 17 -3.23 12.74 -0.33
C VAL A 17 -1.82 12.43 -0.81
N LEU A 18 -0.99 11.88 0.08
CA LEU A 18 0.31 11.31 -0.25
C LEU A 18 0.19 9.78 -0.31
N ASP A 19 0.46 9.18 -1.46
CA ASP A 19 0.56 7.73 -1.65
C ASP A 19 2.04 7.32 -1.63
N ILE A 20 2.44 6.58 -0.61
CA ILE A 20 3.83 6.11 -0.48
C ILE A 20 3.99 4.72 -1.06
N GLY A 21 5.11 4.48 -1.77
CA GLY A 21 5.31 3.22 -2.49
C GLY A 21 4.23 3.03 -3.56
N SER A 22 3.98 4.09 -4.35
CA SER A 22 2.85 4.13 -5.30
C SER A 22 2.98 3.14 -6.45
N GLY A 23 4.19 2.60 -6.71
CA GLY A 23 4.44 1.69 -7.80
C GLY A 23 3.93 2.24 -9.13
N ALA A 24 3.18 1.44 -9.88
CA ALA A 24 2.54 1.82 -11.14
C ALA A 24 1.26 2.67 -10.98
N GLY A 25 0.96 3.17 -9.77
CA GLY A 25 -0.08 4.18 -9.51
C GLY A 25 -1.45 3.65 -9.13
N ASP A 26 -1.64 2.34 -8.91
CA ASP A 26 -2.98 1.79 -8.65
C ASP A 26 -3.67 2.40 -7.42
N VAL A 27 -2.91 2.62 -6.36
CA VAL A 27 -3.42 3.25 -5.12
C VAL A 27 -3.62 4.74 -5.31
N ALA A 28 -2.67 5.43 -5.97
CA ALA A 28 -2.79 6.84 -6.30
C ALA A 28 -4.04 7.13 -7.14
N PHE A 29 -4.33 6.31 -8.16
CA PHE A 29 -5.54 6.48 -8.99
C PHE A 29 -6.82 6.25 -8.19
N LEU A 30 -6.81 5.24 -7.32
CA LEU A 30 -7.93 4.99 -6.42
C LEU A 30 -8.19 6.16 -5.47
N ALA A 31 -7.12 6.75 -4.92
CA ALA A 31 -7.21 7.93 -4.06
C ALA A 31 -7.71 9.14 -4.87
N ALA A 32 -7.22 9.35 -6.11
CA ALA A 32 -7.65 10.42 -6.99
C ALA A 32 -9.15 10.39 -7.31
N GLU A 33 -9.69 9.20 -7.53
CA GLU A 33 -11.13 9.01 -7.71
C GLU A 33 -11.93 9.38 -6.44
N LEU A 34 -11.38 9.11 -5.26
CA LEU A 34 -12.05 9.41 -3.99
C LEU A 34 -12.02 10.90 -3.65
N VAL A 35 -10.88 11.56 -3.91
CA VAL A 35 -10.74 12.99 -3.61
C VAL A 35 -11.32 13.89 -4.70
N GLY A 36 -11.57 13.34 -5.91
CA GLY A 36 -12.19 14.07 -7.02
C GLY A 36 -11.33 15.21 -7.56
N ALA A 37 -11.88 15.97 -8.51
CA ALA A 37 -11.14 17.02 -9.23
C ALA A 37 -10.68 18.20 -8.34
N ALA A 38 -11.31 18.40 -7.20
CA ALA A 38 -10.91 19.43 -6.23
C ALA A 38 -9.80 18.99 -5.27
N GLY A 39 -9.48 17.68 -5.24
CA GLY A 39 -8.40 17.10 -4.46
C GLY A 39 -7.13 16.91 -5.26
N GLU A 40 -6.07 16.51 -4.59
CA GLU A 40 -4.75 16.28 -5.17
C GLU A 40 -4.14 14.98 -4.63
N VAL A 41 -3.47 14.21 -5.47
CA VAL A 41 -2.71 13.03 -5.05
C VAL A 41 -1.26 13.16 -5.52
N VAL A 42 -0.32 12.94 -4.60
CA VAL A 42 1.10 12.81 -4.91
C VAL A 42 1.53 11.40 -4.59
N GLY A 43 1.89 10.62 -5.61
CA GLY A 43 2.49 9.30 -5.45
C GLY A 43 4.01 9.41 -5.32
N THR A 44 4.61 8.59 -4.46
CA THR A 44 6.08 8.49 -4.36
C THR A 44 6.52 7.04 -4.45
N ASP A 45 7.63 6.81 -5.16
CA ASP A 45 8.28 5.50 -5.25
C ASP A 45 9.78 5.67 -5.50
N ARG A 46 10.58 4.66 -5.22
CA ARG A 46 12.02 4.63 -5.51
C ARG A 46 12.33 4.04 -6.89
N SER A 47 11.35 3.43 -7.54
CA SER A 47 11.47 2.81 -8.85
C SER A 47 11.04 3.78 -9.94
N GLU A 48 11.99 4.40 -10.63
CA GLU A 48 11.69 5.29 -11.76
C GLU A 48 10.95 4.56 -12.90
N THR A 49 11.21 3.26 -13.09
CA THR A 49 10.47 2.43 -14.04
C THR A 49 8.99 2.34 -13.68
N ALA A 50 8.69 2.10 -12.40
CA ALA A 50 7.30 2.07 -11.92
C ALA A 50 6.63 3.44 -12.07
N LEU A 51 7.33 4.53 -11.70
CA LEU A 51 6.83 5.90 -11.85
C LEU A 51 6.59 6.30 -13.30
N THR A 52 7.46 5.90 -14.22
CA THR A 52 7.26 6.11 -15.66
C THR A 52 5.97 5.44 -16.14
N SER A 53 5.73 4.20 -15.71
CA SER A 53 4.46 3.51 -15.98
C SER A 53 3.26 4.22 -15.36
N ALA A 54 3.40 4.70 -14.11
CA ALA A 54 2.33 5.42 -13.42
C ALA A 54 1.98 6.74 -14.14
N ARG A 55 2.97 7.53 -14.54
CA ARG A 55 2.76 8.79 -15.29
C ARG A 55 2.06 8.53 -16.62
N ARG A 56 2.50 7.53 -17.39
CA ARG A 56 1.85 7.13 -18.65
C ARG A 56 0.38 6.75 -18.41
N ARG A 57 0.11 5.89 -17.42
CA ARG A 57 -1.25 5.46 -17.07
C ARG A 57 -2.13 6.62 -16.57
N ALA A 58 -1.57 7.61 -15.88
CA ALA A 58 -2.31 8.82 -15.48
C ALA A 58 -2.74 9.63 -16.71
N MET A 59 -1.85 9.81 -17.69
CA MET A 59 -2.17 10.49 -18.97
C MET A 59 -3.25 9.74 -19.75
N GLU A 60 -3.13 8.42 -19.89
CA GLU A 60 -4.11 7.57 -20.58
C GLU A 60 -5.51 7.69 -19.95
N ARG A 61 -5.58 7.93 -18.65
CA ARG A 61 -6.82 8.10 -17.87
C ARG A 61 -7.28 9.55 -17.77
N SER A 62 -6.55 10.49 -18.37
CA SER A 62 -6.81 11.94 -18.27
C SER A 62 -6.92 12.45 -16.82
N LEU A 63 -6.12 11.89 -15.91
CA LEU A 63 -6.09 12.29 -14.50
C LEU A 63 -5.16 13.49 -14.34
N SER A 64 -5.71 14.69 -14.13
CA SER A 64 -4.96 15.94 -13.93
C SER A 64 -4.61 16.22 -12.46
N ASN A 65 -5.26 15.52 -11.53
CA ASN A 65 -5.08 15.70 -10.08
C ASN A 65 -4.11 14.72 -9.43
N VAL A 66 -3.31 14.00 -10.25
CA VAL A 66 -2.30 13.03 -9.77
C VAL A 66 -0.92 13.42 -10.31
N SER A 67 0.06 13.41 -9.43
CA SER A 67 1.47 13.58 -9.79
C SER A 67 2.33 12.51 -9.14
N PHE A 68 3.55 12.29 -9.66
CA PHE A 68 4.46 11.27 -9.15
C PHE A 68 5.86 11.84 -8.97
N ARG A 69 6.48 11.52 -7.82
CA ARG A 69 7.83 11.95 -7.44
C ARG A 69 8.70 10.75 -7.10
N ASP A 70 9.91 10.77 -7.63
CA ASP A 70 10.95 9.81 -7.25
C ASP A 70 11.50 10.13 -5.86
N GLY A 71 11.81 9.07 -5.10
CA GLY A 71 12.54 9.16 -3.86
C GLY A 71 11.86 8.53 -2.64
N ASP A 72 12.61 8.55 -1.56
CA ASP A 72 12.15 8.09 -0.25
C ASP A 72 11.19 9.11 0.37
N PRO A 73 9.93 8.76 0.64
CA PRO A 73 8.96 9.70 1.20
C PRO A 73 9.39 10.26 2.56
N THR A 74 10.25 9.54 3.31
CA THR A 74 10.77 10.02 4.58
C THR A 74 11.86 11.10 4.43
N MET A 75 12.39 11.29 3.23
CA MET A 75 13.44 12.27 2.93
C MET A 75 12.94 13.42 2.05
N LEU A 76 11.83 13.23 1.37
CA LEU A 76 11.24 14.26 0.51
C LEU A 76 10.69 15.43 1.33
N THR A 77 10.65 16.60 0.68
CA THR A 77 9.98 17.80 1.19
C THR A 77 8.84 18.18 0.26
N PHE A 78 7.76 18.71 0.84
CA PHE A 78 6.58 19.13 0.10
C PHE A 78 6.24 20.59 0.49
N ASP A 79 5.64 21.31 -0.45
CA ASP A 79 5.30 22.74 -0.33
C ASP A 79 4.25 23.02 0.75
N ARG A 80 3.36 22.06 0.96
CA ARG A 80 2.26 22.14 1.94
C ARG A 80 1.91 20.76 2.48
N PRO A 81 1.31 20.67 3.67
CA PRO A 81 0.98 19.39 4.30
C PRO A 81 -0.14 18.66 3.55
N PHE A 82 -0.28 17.37 3.86
CA PHE A 82 -1.30 16.49 3.36
C PHE A 82 -2.42 16.27 4.39
N ASP A 83 -3.63 16.02 3.90
CA ASP A 83 -4.78 15.60 4.71
C ASP A 83 -4.66 14.14 5.11
N ALA A 84 -4.12 13.31 4.20
CA ALA A 84 -3.91 11.90 4.46
C ALA A 84 -2.60 11.39 3.82
N VAL A 85 -2.00 10.40 4.47
CA VAL A 85 -0.94 9.55 3.91
C VAL A 85 -1.49 8.14 3.80
N VAL A 86 -1.35 7.54 2.62
CA VAL A 86 -1.82 6.19 2.34
C VAL A 86 -0.69 5.31 1.84
N GLY A 87 -0.83 3.99 1.99
CA GLY A 87 0.06 3.02 1.40
C GLY A 87 -0.58 1.63 1.33
N ARG A 88 -0.16 0.84 0.35
CA ARG A 88 -0.59 -0.55 0.21
C ARG A 88 0.59 -1.45 -0.10
N TYR A 89 0.84 -2.42 0.78
CA TYR A 89 1.95 -3.36 0.66
C TYR A 89 3.31 -2.66 0.61
N VAL A 90 3.53 -1.73 1.53
CA VAL A 90 4.74 -0.89 1.60
C VAL A 90 5.52 -1.16 2.87
N LEU A 91 4.85 -1.12 4.02
CA LEU A 91 5.51 -1.30 5.32
C LEU A 91 6.11 -2.70 5.46
N MET A 92 5.55 -3.69 4.76
CA MET A 92 6.09 -5.05 4.75
C MET A 92 7.53 -5.13 4.20
N PHE A 93 7.95 -4.17 3.37
CA PHE A 93 9.30 -4.09 2.80
C PHE A 93 10.24 -3.19 3.63
N SER A 94 9.72 -2.52 4.65
CA SER A 94 10.53 -1.64 5.49
C SER A 94 11.27 -2.44 6.57
N PRO A 95 12.58 -2.24 6.75
CA PRO A 95 13.32 -2.82 7.87
C PRO A 95 12.90 -2.25 9.23
N ASP A 96 12.39 -1.00 9.25
CA ASP A 96 11.83 -0.35 10.43
C ASP A 96 10.52 0.37 10.06
N PRO A 97 9.37 -0.34 10.12
CA PRO A 97 8.07 0.25 9.83
C PRO A 97 7.70 1.43 10.74
N ALA A 98 8.15 1.40 12.00
CA ALA A 98 7.87 2.49 12.94
C ALA A 98 8.64 3.77 12.58
N ALA A 99 9.93 3.65 12.19
CA ALA A 99 10.70 4.79 11.70
C ALA A 99 10.10 5.37 10.42
N MET A 100 9.67 4.52 9.48
CA MET A 100 8.98 4.97 8.27
C MET A 100 7.70 5.72 8.61
N LEU A 101 6.84 5.19 9.48
CA LEU A 101 5.62 5.84 9.92
C LEU A 101 5.90 7.19 10.58
N ARG A 102 6.90 7.30 11.46
CA ARG A 102 7.33 8.58 12.04
C ARG A 102 7.77 9.58 10.97
N GLY A 103 8.56 9.10 10.00
CA GLY A 103 9.10 9.93 8.92
C GLY A 103 8.01 10.51 8.03
N ILE A 104 6.99 9.75 7.68
CA ILE A 104 5.90 10.20 6.80
C ILE A 104 4.84 11.02 7.55
N ALA A 105 4.63 10.77 8.85
CA ALA A 105 3.66 11.51 9.65
C ALA A 105 3.94 13.02 9.70
N ARG A 106 5.19 13.44 9.55
CA ARG A 106 5.58 14.86 9.50
C ARG A 106 5.04 15.60 8.28
N HIS A 107 4.60 14.89 7.25
CA HIS A 107 3.97 15.50 6.07
C HIS A 107 2.49 15.79 6.25
N LEU A 108 1.88 15.28 7.33
CA LEU A 108 0.48 15.53 7.63
C LEU A 108 0.25 16.88 8.29
N ARG A 109 -0.88 17.49 7.97
CA ARG A 109 -1.40 18.57 8.80
C ARG A 109 -1.83 18.06 10.17
N PRO A 110 -1.96 18.91 11.19
CA PRO A 110 -2.60 18.52 12.45
C PRO A 110 -3.97 17.92 12.22
N GLY A 111 -4.23 16.75 12.81
CA GLY A 111 -5.47 15.99 12.61
C GLY A 111 -5.57 15.24 11.26
N GLY A 112 -4.49 15.17 10.49
CA GLY A 112 -4.42 14.35 9.26
C GLY A 112 -4.44 12.86 9.57
N THR A 113 -4.74 12.05 8.57
CA THR A 113 -4.97 10.61 8.70
C THR A 113 -3.85 9.78 8.05
N VAL A 114 -3.45 8.68 8.71
CA VAL A 114 -2.55 7.66 8.15
C VAL A 114 -3.33 6.37 7.91
N VAL A 115 -3.25 5.84 6.69
CA VAL A 115 -4.00 4.63 6.29
C VAL A 115 -3.09 3.65 5.58
N PHE A 116 -2.94 2.46 6.14
CA PHE A 116 -2.19 1.37 5.49
C PHE A 116 -3.04 0.14 5.26
N HIS A 117 -2.83 -0.49 4.12
CA HIS A 117 -3.39 -1.78 3.77
C HIS A 117 -2.24 -2.76 3.53
N GLU A 118 -1.99 -3.64 4.49
CA GLU A 118 -0.89 -4.59 4.47
C GLU A 118 -1.37 -6.03 4.48
N ALA A 119 -0.56 -6.93 3.94
CA ALA A 119 -0.88 -8.35 3.87
C ALA A 119 -0.46 -9.10 5.13
N ASP A 120 -1.24 -10.15 5.46
CA ASP A 120 -0.84 -11.24 6.35
C ASP A 120 -0.87 -12.56 5.59
N TRP A 121 0.29 -13.14 5.35
CA TRP A 121 0.44 -14.38 4.57
C TRP A 121 0.26 -15.66 5.38
N ARG A 122 0.14 -15.58 6.73
CA ARG A 122 0.04 -16.76 7.59
C ARG A 122 -1.25 -17.52 7.39
N GLY A 123 -2.29 -16.87 6.89
CA GLY A 123 -3.58 -17.45 6.57
C GLY A 123 -3.71 -17.97 5.14
N ALA A 124 -2.69 -17.80 4.30
CA ALA A 124 -2.71 -18.26 2.91
C ALA A 124 -2.62 -19.79 2.85
N ARG A 125 -3.78 -20.44 2.71
CA ARG A 125 -3.94 -21.91 2.67
C ARG A 125 -5.21 -22.29 1.95
N SER A 126 -5.28 -23.54 1.49
CA SER A 126 -6.46 -24.09 0.84
C SER A 126 -7.38 -24.85 1.80
N PHE A 127 -8.69 -24.84 1.48
CA PHE A 127 -9.67 -25.71 2.09
C PHE A 127 -10.79 -26.02 1.07
N PRO A 128 -11.06 -27.30 0.73
CA PRO A 128 -10.30 -28.49 1.11
C PRO A 128 -8.83 -28.41 0.66
N PRO A 129 -7.92 -29.24 1.22
CA PRO A 129 -6.49 -29.19 0.90
C PRO A 129 -6.19 -29.31 -0.59
N ALA A 130 -5.42 -28.37 -1.14
CA ALA A 130 -4.88 -28.37 -2.48
C ALA A 130 -3.34 -28.28 -2.40
N PRO A 131 -2.63 -29.44 -2.38
CA PRO A 131 -1.21 -29.48 -2.03
C PRO A 131 -0.32 -28.58 -2.88
N THR A 132 -0.60 -28.46 -4.18
CA THR A 132 0.16 -27.59 -5.08
C THR A 132 -0.01 -26.11 -4.72
N TYR A 133 -1.23 -25.67 -4.42
CA TYR A 133 -1.50 -24.30 -3.97
C TYR A 133 -0.77 -24.01 -2.66
N ASP A 134 -0.88 -24.88 -1.68
CA ASP A 134 -0.24 -24.70 -0.37
C ASP A 134 1.29 -24.66 -0.50
N LEU A 135 1.86 -25.50 -1.39
CA LEU A 135 3.29 -25.49 -1.70
C LEU A 135 3.72 -24.15 -2.33
N CYS A 136 2.95 -23.62 -3.27
CA CYS A 136 3.23 -22.29 -3.88
C CYS A 136 3.17 -21.19 -2.82
N CYS A 137 2.17 -21.18 -1.95
CA CYS A 137 2.10 -20.22 -0.84
C CYS A 137 3.32 -20.31 0.08
N ASP A 138 3.75 -21.52 0.41
CA ASP A 138 4.95 -21.76 1.21
C ASP A 138 6.22 -21.20 0.56
N TRP A 139 6.38 -21.41 -0.75
CA TRP A 139 7.52 -20.85 -1.50
C TRP A 139 7.52 -19.33 -1.48
N ILE A 140 6.38 -18.69 -1.70
CA ILE A 140 6.23 -17.23 -1.65
C ILE A 140 6.65 -16.72 -0.26
N VAL A 141 6.11 -17.32 0.81
CA VAL A 141 6.43 -16.93 2.20
C VAL A 141 7.92 -17.11 2.50
N LYS A 142 8.53 -18.22 2.06
CA LYS A 142 9.97 -18.48 2.24
C LYS A 142 10.81 -17.46 1.47
N THR A 143 10.42 -17.12 0.23
CA THR A 143 11.10 -16.12 -0.59
C THR A 143 11.04 -14.74 0.07
N PHE A 144 9.87 -14.29 0.50
CA PHE A 144 9.72 -13.01 1.20
C PHE A 144 10.60 -12.94 2.45
N ARG A 145 10.58 -13.97 3.29
CA ARG A 145 11.46 -14.04 4.48
C ARG A 145 12.94 -13.97 4.13
N LYS A 146 13.36 -14.64 3.06
CA LYS A 146 14.76 -14.65 2.61
C LYS A 146 15.26 -13.26 2.21
N VAL A 147 14.39 -12.43 1.62
CA VAL A 147 14.71 -11.05 1.23
C VAL A 147 14.36 -10.00 2.30
N GLY A 148 14.01 -10.45 3.52
CA GLY A 148 13.74 -9.54 4.64
C GLY A 148 12.34 -8.92 4.66
N THR A 149 11.42 -9.38 3.79
CA THR A 149 10.06 -8.88 3.74
C THR A 149 9.20 -9.48 4.87
N SER A 150 8.47 -8.63 5.59
CA SER A 150 7.55 -9.09 6.63
C SER A 150 6.33 -9.78 6.04
N THR A 151 6.14 -11.06 6.37
CA THR A 151 4.98 -11.85 5.92
C THR A 151 3.76 -11.71 6.82
N GLN A 152 3.83 -10.90 7.87
CA GLN A 152 2.78 -10.68 8.86
C GLN A 152 2.55 -9.19 9.17
N MET A 153 2.88 -8.30 8.22
CA MET A 153 2.80 -6.86 8.45
C MET A 153 1.37 -6.39 8.74
N GLY A 154 0.37 -7.01 8.16
CA GLY A 154 -1.03 -6.71 8.43
C GLY A 154 -1.38 -6.77 9.92
N LEU A 155 -0.95 -7.82 10.62
CA LEU A 155 -1.18 -7.95 12.07
C LEU A 155 -0.20 -7.10 12.91
N SER A 156 0.94 -6.74 12.35
CA SER A 156 1.94 -5.92 13.03
C SER A 156 1.65 -4.42 12.96
N LEU A 157 0.68 -3.98 12.15
CA LEU A 157 0.32 -2.57 11.96
C LEU A 157 0.05 -1.86 13.29
N HIS A 158 -0.75 -2.46 14.17
CA HIS A 158 -1.09 -1.86 15.46
C HIS A 158 0.16 -1.52 16.28
N SER A 159 1.06 -2.49 16.45
CA SER A 159 2.31 -2.28 17.20
C SER A 159 3.25 -1.29 16.50
N ALA A 160 3.30 -1.31 15.16
CA ALA A 160 4.11 -0.37 14.38
C ALA A 160 3.65 1.09 14.58
N PHE A 161 2.33 1.34 14.58
CA PHE A 161 1.77 2.67 14.86
C PHE A 161 2.12 3.16 16.27
N LEU A 162 1.93 2.32 17.29
CA LEU A 162 2.28 2.68 18.67
C LEU A 162 3.78 2.93 18.84
N SER A 163 4.63 2.10 18.24
CA SER A 163 6.08 2.27 18.26
C SER A 163 6.54 3.51 17.47
N ALA A 164 5.74 3.99 16.52
CA ALA A 164 5.96 5.26 15.85
C ALA A 164 5.58 6.48 16.68
N GLY A 165 4.93 6.31 17.83
CA GLY A 165 4.37 7.39 18.64
C GLY A 165 3.06 7.95 18.08
N LEU A 166 2.40 7.22 17.19
CA LEU A 166 1.09 7.57 16.64
C LEU A 166 -0.01 7.01 17.54
N ASN A 167 -1.22 7.54 17.40
CA ASN A 167 -2.39 6.98 18.06
C ASN A 167 -2.64 5.53 17.63
N ALA A 168 -3.25 4.73 18.51
CA ALA A 168 -3.69 3.39 18.18
C ALA A 168 -4.62 3.41 16.95
N PRO A 169 -4.29 2.68 15.89
CA PRO A 169 -5.12 2.69 14.68
C PRO A 169 -6.40 1.88 14.88
N THR A 170 -7.47 2.28 14.22
CA THR A 170 -8.61 1.40 13.99
C THR A 170 -8.21 0.31 13.01
N MET A 171 -8.37 -0.94 13.39
CA MET A 171 -7.98 -2.10 12.59
C MET A 171 -9.19 -2.73 11.90
N GLY A 172 -9.03 -3.10 10.64
CA GLY A 172 -9.97 -3.93 9.90
C GLY A 172 -9.24 -5.10 9.25
N LEU A 173 -9.83 -6.29 9.24
CA LEU A 173 -9.30 -7.47 8.57
C LEU A 173 -10.29 -7.93 7.50
N GLN A 174 -9.79 -8.20 6.30
CA GLN A 174 -10.56 -8.83 5.22
C GLN A 174 -9.76 -10.01 4.66
N ALA A 175 -10.42 -11.15 4.52
CA ALA A 175 -9.85 -12.31 3.89
C ALA A 175 -10.37 -12.42 2.44
N LEU A 176 -9.45 -12.66 1.50
CA LEU A 176 -9.82 -13.11 0.16
C LEU A 176 -10.13 -14.60 0.24
N VAL A 177 -11.38 -14.94 -0.08
CA VAL A 177 -11.81 -16.33 -0.20
C VAL A 177 -12.17 -16.53 -1.66
N GLY A 178 -11.47 -17.42 -2.34
CA GLY A 178 -11.67 -17.69 -3.75
C GLY A 178 -11.56 -19.16 -4.07
N GLY A 179 -12.15 -19.58 -5.18
CA GLY A 179 -12.05 -20.92 -5.76
C GLY A 179 -12.29 -20.84 -7.26
N GLY A 180 -11.71 -21.79 -8.01
CA GLY A 180 -11.81 -21.85 -9.47
C GLY A 180 -10.81 -20.95 -10.21
N SER A 181 -10.99 -20.81 -11.53
CA SER A 181 -10.05 -20.15 -12.43
C SER A 181 -9.75 -18.68 -12.09
N ASN A 182 -10.65 -17.97 -11.42
CA ASN A 182 -10.48 -16.56 -11.08
C ASN A 182 -9.64 -16.31 -9.82
N SER A 183 -9.35 -17.35 -9.02
CA SER A 183 -8.53 -17.22 -7.80
C SER A 183 -7.03 -17.31 -8.08
N LEU A 184 -6.63 -17.71 -9.27
CA LEU A 184 -5.23 -17.86 -9.68
C LEU A 184 -4.57 -16.53 -10.06
N SER A 185 -5.34 -15.55 -10.55
CA SER A 185 -4.79 -14.26 -11.04
C SER A 185 -3.99 -13.46 -10.00
N GLY A 186 -4.25 -13.64 -8.71
CA GLY A 186 -3.47 -13.03 -7.65
C GLY A 186 -2.14 -13.71 -7.37
N LEU A 187 -2.08 -15.04 -7.55
CA LEU A 187 -0.85 -15.83 -7.37
C LEU A 187 0.12 -15.67 -8.54
N ASP A 188 -0.40 -15.58 -9.76
CA ASP A 188 0.42 -15.33 -10.96
C ASP A 188 1.16 -14.00 -10.83
N LEU A 189 0.48 -12.92 -10.43
CA LEU A 189 1.10 -11.62 -10.21
C LEU A 189 2.19 -11.66 -9.14
N ILE A 190 2.02 -12.45 -8.10
CA ILE A 190 3.00 -12.57 -7.01
C ILE A 190 4.16 -13.47 -7.44
N ALA A 191 3.91 -14.53 -8.22
CA ALA A 191 4.94 -15.37 -8.79
C ALA A 191 5.85 -14.56 -9.73
N ASP A 192 5.29 -13.68 -10.55
CA ASP A 192 6.04 -12.78 -11.44
C ASP A 192 6.92 -11.79 -10.67
N LEU A 193 6.50 -11.35 -9.48
CA LEU A 193 7.28 -10.48 -8.60
C LEU A 193 8.39 -11.22 -7.83
N ALA A 194 8.31 -12.54 -7.72
CA ALA A 194 9.26 -13.38 -7.00
C ALA A 194 10.39 -13.95 -7.88
N VAL A 195 10.35 -13.70 -9.18
CA VAL A 195 11.42 -14.07 -10.11
C VAL A 195 12.46 -12.96 -10.12
N PRO A 196 13.76 -13.25 -9.85
CA PRO A 196 14.83 -12.27 -9.85
C PRO A 196 15.13 -11.71 -11.26
#